data_1abd00246767c4e6bb05068fa8ac12e8
#
_entry.id   1abd00246767c4e6bb05068fa8ac12e8
#
_cell.length_a   1.000
_cell.length_b   1.000
_cell.length_c   1.000
_cell.angle_alpha   90.00
_cell.angle_beta   90.00
_cell.angle_gamma   90.00
#
_symmetry.space_group_name_H-M   'P 1'
#
loop_
_entity.id
_entity.type
_entity.pdbx_description
1 polymer ?
#
loop_
_entity_poly.entity_id
_entity_poly.type
_entity_poly.pdbx_seq_one_letter_code
_entity_poly.pdbx_strand_id
1 'polypeptide(L)'
;VPFTIRDFQTADFDTLWRIDQNCFAPGISYSRSELKFYMRRPGAFTLVAAEVAGAATADPNSGTAEKNFLASPLASPIAGFIVAEAVRGSGHIITIDVVAAARRWGVGSLLLRAAEDRLRSAHCRRVELETAVDNLSALSFYKRHGYNVVKTFPRYYSNGVDALVLEKNLA
;
A
#
# COMPACT_ATOMS: atom_id res chain seq x y z
N VAL A 1 -5.77 -14.56 7.95
CA VAL A 1 -5.02 -15.05 6.79
C VAL A 1 -3.64 -14.41 6.83
N PRO A 2 -2.54 -15.18 6.76
CA PRO A 2 -1.19 -14.62 6.72
C PRO A 2 -0.92 -14.02 5.34
N PHE A 3 -0.26 -12.85 5.33
CA PHE A 3 0.19 -12.17 4.13
C PHE A 3 1.71 -12.16 4.07
N THR A 4 2.24 -12.27 2.87
CA THR A 4 3.67 -12.05 2.58
C THR A 4 3.85 -10.83 1.70
N ILE A 5 4.95 -10.11 1.90
CA ILE A 5 5.32 -8.99 1.05
C ILE A 5 6.32 -9.48 0.01
N ARG A 6 6.06 -9.18 -1.24
CA ARG A 6 6.92 -9.52 -2.37
C ARG A 6 7.05 -8.36 -3.36
N ASP A 7 8.03 -8.43 -4.23
CA ASP A 7 8.13 -7.52 -5.35
C ASP A 7 6.98 -7.70 -6.34
N PHE A 8 6.63 -6.60 -6.98
CA PHE A 8 5.67 -6.54 -8.07
C PHE A 8 6.13 -7.43 -9.26
N GLN A 9 5.17 -8.09 -9.87
CA GLN A 9 5.33 -8.80 -11.14
C GLN A 9 4.42 -8.16 -12.20
N THR A 10 4.85 -8.18 -13.45
CA THR A 10 4.09 -7.53 -14.55
C THR A 10 2.64 -8.03 -14.64
N ALA A 11 2.41 -9.31 -14.35
CA ALA A 11 1.08 -9.91 -14.33
C ALA A 11 0.14 -9.33 -13.24
N ASP A 12 0.68 -8.70 -12.21
CA ASP A 12 -0.11 -8.10 -11.12
C ASP A 12 -0.79 -6.79 -11.55
N PHE A 13 -0.28 -6.09 -12.57
CA PHE A 13 -0.62 -4.71 -12.87
C PHE A 13 -2.13 -4.44 -12.94
N ASP A 14 -2.87 -5.28 -13.66
CA ASP A 14 -4.31 -5.09 -13.82
C ASP A 14 -5.06 -5.21 -12.49
N THR A 15 -4.61 -6.09 -11.61
CA THR A 15 -5.15 -6.23 -10.27
C THR A 15 -4.84 -5.01 -9.42
N LEU A 16 -3.58 -4.52 -9.44
CA LEU A 16 -3.19 -3.32 -8.69
C LEU A 16 -3.98 -2.10 -9.13
N TRP A 17 -4.13 -1.89 -10.43
CA TRP A 17 -4.92 -0.77 -10.94
C TRP A 17 -6.39 -0.84 -10.49
N ARG A 18 -7.03 -2.02 -10.50
CA ARG A 18 -8.40 -2.17 -9.99
C ARG A 18 -8.50 -1.88 -8.49
N ILE A 19 -7.48 -2.27 -7.72
CA ILE A 19 -7.42 -1.96 -6.28
C ILE A 19 -7.38 -0.45 -6.08
N ASP A 20 -6.51 0.28 -6.82
CA ASP A 20 -6.43 1.74 -6.76
C ASP A 20 -7.78 2.40 -7.07
N GLN A 21 -8.46 1.98 -8.16
CA GLN A 21 -9.79 2.50 -8.53
C GLN A 21 -10.85 2.29 -7.43
N ASN A 22 -10.73 1.22 -6.65
CA ASN A 22 -11.67 0.92 -5.55
C ASN A 22 -11.28 1.59 -4.22
N CYS A 23 -10.01 1.99 -4.06
CA CYS A 23 -9.53 2.63 -2.84
C CYS A 23 -9.76 4.13 -2.81
N PHE A 24 -9.81 4.79 -3.96
CA PHE A 24 -9.87 6.24 -4.06
C PHE A 24 -11.05 6.73 -4.88
N ALA A 25 -11.53 7.94 -4.54
CA ALA A 25 -12.55 8.62 -5.30
C ALA A 25 -12.03 9.05 -6.70
N PRO A 26 -12.92 9.26 -7.68
CA PRO A 26 -12.56 9.88 -8.95
C PRO A 26 -11.81 11.21 -8.72
N GLY A 27 -10.72 11.43 -9.45
CA GLY A 27 -9.85 12.61 -9.30
C GLY A 27 -8.72 12.44 -8.27
N ILE A 28 -8.71 11.31 -7.54
CA ILE A 28 -7.59 10.92 -6.66
C ILE A 28 -6.96 9.62 -7.17
N SER A 29 -7.77 8.65 -7.63
CA SER A 29 -7.28 7.42 -8.25
C SER A 29 -6.51 7.69 -9.53
N TYR A 30 -5.50 6.86 -9.80
CA TYR A 30 -4.66 6.99 -10.99
C TYR A 30 -5.31 6.35 -12.23
N SER A 31 -5.15 6.98 -13.38
CA SER A 31 -5.32 6.28 -14.65
C SER A 31 -4.28 5.17 -14.83
N ARG A 32 -4.52 4.23 -15.75
CA ARG A 32 -3.56 3.15 -16.05
C ARG A 32 -2.18 3.69 -16.47
N SER A 33 -2.17 4.76 -17.25
CA SER A 33 -0.93 5.40 -17.73
C SER A 33 -0.19 6.11 -16.61
N GLU A 34 -0.89 6.80 -15.73
CA GLU A 34 -0.29 7.48 -14.58
C GLU A 34 0.32 6.47 -13.60
N LEU A 35 -0.43 5.41 -13.23
CA LEU A 35 0.11 4.38 -12.35
C LEU A 35 1.35 3.73 -12.93
N LYS A 36 1.34 3.36 -14.23
CA LYS A 36 2.52 2.84 -14.92
C LYS A 36 3.67 3.83 -14.94
N PHE A 37 3.40 5.11 -15.16
CA PHE A 37 4.41 6.15 -15.15
C PHE A 37 5.12 6.22 -13.79
N TYR A 38 4.37 6.29 -12.69
CA TYR A 38 4.95 6.33 -11.35
C TYR A 38 5.72 5.05 -11.00
N MET A 39 5.19 3.88 -11.35
CA MET A 39 5.87 2.60 -11.07
C MET A 39 7.20 2.43 -11.81
N ARG A 40 7.39 3.15 -12.92
CA ARG A 40 8.59 3.07 -13.79
C ARG A 40 9.58 4.21 -13.59
N ARG A 41 9.31 5.14 -12.70
CA ARG A 41 10.23 6.25 -12.43
C ARG A 41 11.58 5.73 -11.91
N PRO A 42 12.71 6.40 -12.24
CA PRO A 42 14.00 6.07 -11.66
C PRO A 42 13.94 6.07 -10.13
N GLY A 43 14.38 5.00 -9.51
CA GLY A 43 14.33 4.82 -8.06
C GLY A 43 12.99 4.33 -7.52
N ALA A 44 11.96 4.16 -8.37
CA ALA A 44 10.68 3.61 -7.94
C ALA A 44 10.74 2.09 -7.74
N PHE A 45 9.96 1.63 -6.78
CA PHE A 45 9.70 0.20 -6.55
C PHE A 45 8.25 0.00 -6.11
N THR A 46 7.76 -1.20 -6.34
CA THR A 46 6.40 -1.60 -5.95
C THR A 46 6.45 -2.89 -5.17
N LEU A 47 5.83 -2.91 -3.99
CA LEU A 47 5.67 -4.10 -3.16
C LEU A 47 4.20 -4.49 -3.13
N VAL A 48 3.96 -5.79 -3.11
CA VAL A 48 2.63 -6.39 -3.12
C VAL A 48 2.46 -7.26 -1.87
N ALA A 49 1.34 -7.09 -1.18
CA ALA A 49 0.91 -7.97 -0.12
C ALA A 49 0.03 -9.07 -0.72
N ALA A 50 0.51 -10.30 -0.69
CA ALA A 50 -0.20 -11.46 -1.22
C ALA A 50 -0.56 -12.45 -0.10
N GLU A 51 -1.68 -13.14 -0.24
CA GLU A 51 -2.03 -14.25 0.66
C GLU A 51 -1.01 -15.38 0.52
N VAL A 52 -0.65 -15.98 1.65
CA VAL A 52 0.17 -17.19 1.65
C VAL A 52 -0.72 -18.38 1.30
N ALA A 53 -0.48 -19.00 0.15
CA ALA A 53 -1.19 -20.19 -0.25
C ALA A 53 -0.93 -21.33 0.77
N GLY A 54 -1.99 -21.88 1.37
CA GLY A 54 -1.88 -23.06 2.23
C GLY A 54 -1.89 -22.81 3.75
N ALA A 55 -2.17 -21.60 4.22
CA ALA A 55 -2.46 -21.39 5.65
C ALA A 55 -3.90 -21.84 5.98
N ALA A 56 -4.18 -23.14 5.77
CA ALA A 56 -5.30 -23.77 6.45
C ALA A 56 -4.95 -23.82 7.93
N THR A 57 -5.76 -23.18 8.79
CA THR A 57 -5.75 -23.50 10.22
C THR A 57 -6.13 -24.96 10.36
N ALA A 58 -5.14 -25.83 10.53
CA ALA A 58 -5.37 -27.20 10.90
C ALA A 58 -5.95 -27.17 12.31
N ASP A 59 -7.25 -27.40 12.44
CA ASP A 59 -7.87 -27.78 13.70
C ASP A 59 -7.46 -29.23 13.99
N PRO A 60 -6.66 -29.50 15.05
CA PRO A 60 -6.11 -30.83 15.27
C PRO A 60 -7.15 -31.88 15.69
N ASN A 61 -8.43 -31.57 15.72
CA ASN A 61 -9.46 -32.43 16.29
C ASN A 61 -10.66 -32.75 15.35
N SER A 62 -10.58 -32.50 14.04
CA SER A 62 -11.63 -32.94 13.10
C SER A 62 -11.19 -34.17 12.31
N GLY A 63 -11.61 -35.32 12.77
CA GLY A 63 -11.39 -36.62 12.14
C GLY A 63 -12.29 -36.90 10.94
N THR A 64 -12.35 -36.05 9.95
CA THR A 64 -12.89 -36.33 8.61
C THR A 64 -12.22 -35.41 7.59
N ALA A 65 -11.48 -36.01 6.69
CA ALA A 65 -10.74 -35.34 5.63
C ALA A 65 -11.70 -34.87 4.51
N GLU A 66 -12.53 -33.87 4.78
CA GLU A 66 -13.06 -33.03 3.74
C GLU A 66 -12.19 -31.75 3.71
N LYS A 67 -11.43 -31.62 2.62
CA LYS A 67 -10.67 -30.39 2.29
C LYS A 67 -11.67 -29.27 2.08
N ASN A 68 -12.18 -28.68 3.18
CA ASN A 68 -12.79 -27.38 3.14
C ASN A 68 -11.66 -26.37 2.84
N PHE A 69 -11.40 -26.20 1.58
CA PHE A 69 -10.75 -25.02 1.04
C PHE A 69 -11.66 -23.86 1.45
N LEU A 70 -11.40 -23.25 2.60
CA LEU A 70 -11.98 -21.95 2.92
C LEU A 70 -11.50 -21.02 1.81
N ALA A 71 -12.42 -20.74 0.86
CA ALA A 71 -12.15 -19.80 -0.21
C ALA A 71 -11.65 -18.51 0.42
N SER A 72 -10.54 -17.99 -0.09
CA SER A 72 -10.05 -16.69 0.33
C SER A 72 -11.21 -15.68 0.30
N PRO A 73 -11.41 -14.87 1.35
CA PRO A 73 -12.41 -13.80 1.32
C PRO A 73 -12.07 -12.73 0.27
N LEU A 74 -10.88 -12.83 -0.34
CA LEU A 74 -10.44 -11.91 -1.38
C LEU A 74 -10.78 -12.45 -2.76
N ALA A 75 -11.27 -11.57 -3.63
CA ALA A 75 -11.50 -11.87 -5.05
C ALA A 75 -10.18 -12.13 -5.83
N SER A 76 -9.04 -11.82 -5.23
CA SER A 76 -7.68 -12.00 -5.75
C SER A 76 -6.76 -12.33 -4.58
N PRO A 77 -5.68 -13.11 -4.77
CA PRO A 77 -4.68 -13.36 -3.73
C PRO A 77 -3.91 -12.10 -3.30
N ILE A 78 -4.09 -10.97 -3.99
CA ILE A 78 -3.44 -9.70 -3.65
C ILE A 78 -4.37 -8.90 -2.74
N ALA A 79 -3.88 -8.61 -1.53
CA ALA A 79 -4.59 -7.85 -0.50
C ALA A 79 -4.33 -6.34 -0.57
N GLY A 80 -3.23 -5.93 -1.21
CA GLY A 80 -2.85 -4.54 -1.35
C GLY A 80 -1.46 -4.37 -1.94
N PHE A 81 -1.07 -3.13 -2.16
CA PHE A 81 0.25 -2.79 -2.69
C PHE A 81 0.70 -1.40 -2.23
N ILE A 82 1.98 -1.12 -2.39
CA ILE A 82 2.58 0.19 -2.17
C ILE A 82 3.53 0.50 -3.32
N VAL A 83 3.47 1.73 -3.82
CA VAL A 83 4.46 2.29 -4.75
C VAL A 83 5.22 3.37 -4.03
N ALA A 84 6.53 3.27 -4.02
CA ALA A 84 7.41 4.26 -3.43
C ALA A 84 8.65 4.47 -4.30
N GLU A 85 9.36 5.57 -4.10
CA GLU A 85 10.60 5.87 -4.80
C GLU A 85 11.66 6.42 -3.86
N ALA A 86 12.92 6.13 -4.18
CA ALA A 86 14.09 6.69 -3.52
C ALA A 86 14.77 7.69 -4.47
N VAL A 87 14.82 8.95 -4.08
CA VAL A 87 15.42 10.02 -4.88
C VAL A 87 16.34 10.87 -4.00
N ARG A 88 17.63 10.90 -4.33
CA ARG A 88 18.64 11.76 -3.68
C ARG A 88 18.63 11.69 -2.14
N GLY A 89 18.49 10.49 -1.59
CA GLY A 89 18.49 10.26 -0.14
C GLY A 89 17.19 10.61 0.57
N SER A 90 16.13 10.87 -0.17
CA SER A 90 14.77 11.03 0.33
C SER A 90 13.84 9.97 -0.27
N GLY A 91 12.98 9.39 0.53
CA GLY A 91 11.91 8.50 0.09
C GLY A 91 10.62 9.26 -0.17
N HIS A 92 9.83 8.78 -1.10
CA HIS A 92 8.48 9.28 -1.35
C HIS A 92 7.53 8.10 -1.55
N ILE A 93 6.44 8.07 -0.78
CA ILE A 93 5.36 7.09 -0.98
C ILE A 93 4.36 7.72 -1.94
N ILE A 94 4.19 7.08 -3.10
CA ILE A 94 3.31 7.55 -4.16
C ILE A 94 1.87 7.12 -3.87
N THR A 95 1.67 5.85 -3.53
CA THR A 95 0.38 5.31 -3.11
C THR A 95 0.54 4.09 -2.22
N ILE A 96 -0.44 3.86 -1.35
CA ILE A 96 -0.62 2.64 -0.57
C ILE A 96 -2.09 2.26 -0.58
N ASP A 97 -2.39 1.08 -1.08
CA ASP A 97 -3.75 0.62 -1.31
C ASP A 97 -3.97 -0.74 -0.68
N VAL A 98 -5.05 -0.88 0.09
CA VAL A 98 -5.47 -2.14 0.70
C VAL A 98 -6.93 -2.38 0.39
N VAL A 99 -7.24 -3.56 -0.17
CA VAL A 99 -8.62 -3.95 -0.45
C VAL A 99 -9.48 -3.90 0.81
N ALA A 100 -10.74 -3.49 0.67
CA ALA A 100 -11.62 -3.28 1.81
C ALA A 100 -11.72 -4.53 2.73
N ALA A 101 -11.80 -5.72 2.15
CA ALA A 101 -11.88 -6.99 2.86
C ALA A 101 -10.62 -7.34 3.70
N ALA A 102 -9.45 -6.77 3.34
CA ALA A 102 -8.18 -6.98 4.06
C ALA A 102 -7.80 -5.80 4.98
N ARG A 103 -8.60 -4.74 5.01
CA ARG A 103 -8.36 -3.63 5.95
C ARG A 103 -8.49 -4.12 7.38
N ARG A 104 -7.70 -3.49 8.30
CA ARG A 104 -7.62 -3.81 9.72
C ARG A 104 -6.94 -5.16 10.05
N TRP A 105 -6.46 -5.90 9.05
CA TRP A 105 -5.65 -7.12 9.23
C TRP A 105 -4.14 -6.83 9.25
N GLY A 106 -3.77 -5.56 9.35
CA GLY A 106 -2.37 -5.15 9.43
C GLY A 106 -1.63 -5.05 8.08
N VAL A 107 -2.30 -5.32 6.96
CA VAL A 107 -1.69 -5.32 5.61
C VAL A 107 -1.02 -3.99 5.28
N GLY A 108 -1.69 -2.86 5.53
CA GLY A 108 -1.10 -1.54 5.31
C GLY A 108 0.17 -1.32 6.13
N SER A 109 0.20 -1.77 7.38
CA SER A 109 1.38 -1.67 8.26
C SER A 109 2.53 -2.55 7.77
N LEU A 110 2.24 -3.73 7.23
CA LEU A 110 3.26 -4.61 6.63
C LEU A 110 3.88 -3.98 5.39
N LEU A 111 3.05 -3.46 4.48
CA LEU A 111 3.49 -2.77 3.26
C LEU A 111 4.33 -1.54 3.60
N LEU A 112 3.86 -0.70 4.52
CA LEU A 112 4.55 0.54 4.90
C LEU A 112 5.92 0.24 5.50
N ARG A 113 6.01 -0.70 6.45
CA ARG A 113 7.29 -1.11 7.04
C ARG A 113 8.26 -1.67 6.01
N ALA A 114 7.80 -2.55 5.14
CA ALA A 114 8.64 -3.12 4.09
C ALA A 114 9.17 -2.05 3.12
N ALA A 115 8.35 -1.05 2.78
CA ALA A 115 8.80 0.09 1.97
C ALA A 115 9.81 0.96 2.72
N GLU A 116 9.57 1.28 4.00
CA GLU A 116 10.51 2.03 4.83
C GLU A 116 11.85 1.30 4.96
N ASP A 117 11.86 -0.01 5.14
CA ASP A 117 13.10 -0.81 5.21
C ASP A 117 13.87 -0.78 3.89
N ARG A 118 13.17 -0.84 2.75
CA ARG A 118 13.79 -0.69 1.43
C ARG A 118 14.35 0.72 1.22
N LEU A 119 13.64 1.75 1.65
CA LEU A 119 14.12 3.13 1.60
C LEU A 119 15.35 3.34 2.50
N ARG A 120 15.39 2.76 3.71
CA ARG A 120 16.58 2.77 4.58
C ARG A 120 17.77 2.09 3.89
N SER A 121 17.55 0.94 3.27
CA SER A 121 18.58 0.22 2.49
C SER A 121 19.09 1.03 1.30
N ALA A 122 18.27 1.93 0.75
CA ALA A 122 18.64 2.88 -0.29
C ALA A 122 19.23 4.20 0.28
N HIS A 123 19.59 4.22 1.58
CA HIS A 123 20.17 5.36 2.29
C HIS A 123 19.26 6.60 2.34
N CYS A 124 17.95 6.43 2.26
CA CYS A 124 17.00 7.51 2.51
C CYS A 124 16.94 7.82 4.01
N ARG A 125 17.07 9.10 4.35
CA ARG A 125 17.02 9.56 5.75
C ARG A 125 15.62 9.94 6.21
N ARG A 126 14.74 10.22 5.27
CA ARG A 126 13.35 10.60 5.51
C ARG A 126 12.46 10.05 4.40
N VAL A 127 11.18 10.00 4.67
CA VAL A 127 10.16 9.64 3.70
C VAL A 127 8.98 10.61 3.82
N GLU A 128 8.47 11.03 2.68
CA GLU A 128 7.32 11.93 2.56
C GLU A 128 6.18 11.24 1.80
N LEU A 129 4.98 11.74 2.00
CA LEU A 129 3.79 11.38 1.24
C LEU A 129 2.77 12.51 1.27
N GLU A 130 1.84 12.50 0.32
CA GLU A 130 0.67 13.36 0.30
C GLU A 130 -0.59 12.55 0.56
N THR A 131 -1.54 13.12 1.30
CA THR A 131 -2.88 12.56 1.47
C THR A 131 -3.92 13.67 1.48
N ALA A 132 -5.13 13.36 1.02
CA ALA A 132 -6.21 14.32 1.04
C ALA A 132 -6.54 14.75 2.48
N VAL A 133 -6.78 16.03 2.68
CA VAL A 133 -7.05 16.63 3.99
C VAL A 133 -8.28 16.01 4.70
N ASP A 134 -9.23 15.49 3.94
CA ASP A 134 -10.45 14.84 4.42
C ASP A 134 -10.32 13.31 4.58
N ASN A 135 -9.18 12.73 4.22
CA ASN A 135 -8.92 11.30 4.41
C ASN A 135 -8.47 11.00 5.85
N LEU A 136 -9.42 11.09 6.80
CA LEU A 136 -9.15 10.94 8.24
C LEU A 136 -8.59 9.55 8.59
N SER A 137 -9.00 8.52 7.86
CA SER A 137 -8.49 7.16 8.04
C SER A 137 -7.00 7.05 7.72
N ALA A 138 -6.58 7.62 6.58
CA ALA A 138 -5.16 7.66 6.20
C ALA A 138 -4.34 8.51 7.18
N LEU A 139 -4.85 9.68 7.57
CA LEU A 139 -4.16 10.56 8.54
C LEU A 139 -3.94 9.84 9.87
N SER A 140 -4.95 9.14 10.39
CA SER A 140 -4.83 8.36 11.62
C SER A 140 -3.84 7.21 11.47
N PHE A 141 -3.84 6.54 10.31
CA PHE A 141 -2.91 5.46 10.00
C PHE A 141 -1.46 5.96 10.00
N TYR A 142 -1.14 7.00 9.25
CA TYR A 142 0.21 7.53 9.16
C TYR A 142 0.72 8.11 10.47
N LYS A 143 -0.13 8.81 11.23
CA LYS A 143 0.23 9.32 12.56
C LYS A 143 0.65 8.19 13.51
N ARG A 144 -0.07 7.06 13.52
CA ARG A 144 0.30 5.88 14.33
C ARG A 144 1.63 5.26 13.91
N HIS A 145 2.07 5.49 12.67
CA HIS A 145 3.36 5.02 12.15
C HIS A 145 4.48 6.07 12.24
N GLY A 146 4.25 7.18 12.97
CA GLY A 146 5.26 8.18 13.26
C GLY A 146 5.43 9.26 12.20
N TYR A 147 4.45 9.42 11.31
CA TYR A 147 4.43 10.52 10.35
C TYR A 147 3.82 11.77 10.98
N ASN A 148 4.38 12.92 10.65
CA ASN A 148 3.91 14.22 11.08
C ASN A 148 3.56 15.10 9.86
N VAL A 149 2.51 15.91 10.00
CA VAL A 149 2.14 16.89 8.98
C VAL A 149 3.18 18.02 8.97
N VAL A 150 3.76 18.28 7.82
CA VAL A 150 4.79 19.32 7.64
C VAL A 150 4.37 20.43 6.70
N LYS A 151 3.38 20.20 5.82
CA LYS A 151 2.95 21.17 4.82
C LYS A 151 1.52 20.87 4.34
N THR A 152 0.87 21.89 3.79
CA THR A 152 -0.40 21.81 3.07
C THR A 152 -0.21 22.30 1.65
N PHE A 153 -0.72 21.56 0.66
CA PHE A 153 -0.81 21.98 -0.73
C PHE A 153 -2.28 22.25 -1.07
N PRO A 154 -2.68 23.53 -1.25
CA PRO A 154 -4.05 23.87 -1.63
C PRO A 154 -4.40 23.34 -3.02
N ARG A 155 -5.61 22.80 -3.18
CA ARG A 155 -6.16 22.31 -4.46
C ARG A 155 -5.21 21.35 -5.19
N TYR A 156 -4.63 20.44 -4.45
CA TYR A 156 -3.62 19.50 -4.97
C TYR A 156 -4.22 18.42 -5.91
N TYR A 157 -5.38 17.88 -5.53
CA TYR A 157 -6.06 16.85 -6.32
C TYR A 157 -6.95 17.48 -7.41
N SER A 158 -7.20 16.72 -8.49
CA SER A 158 -7.99 17.21 -9.63
C SER A 158 -9.45 17.53 -9.26
N ASN A 159 -9.96 17.00 -8.15
CA ASN A 159 -11.26 17.35 -7.57
C ASN A 159 -11.24 18.64 -6.71
N GLY A 160 -10.10 19.34 -6.63
CA GLY A 160 -9.93 20.58 -5.87
C GLY A 160 -9.67 20.40 -4.38
N VAL A 161 -9.53 19.16 -3.88
CA VAL A 161 -9.22 18.88 -2.48
C VAL A 161 -7.77 19.20 -2.16
N ASP A 162 -7.51 19.79 -1.00
CA ASP A 162 -6.17 20.07 -0.49
C ASP A 162 -5.46 18.77 -0.09
N ALA A 163 -4.13 18.75 -0.21
CA ALA A 163 -3.30 17.68 0.33
C ALA A 163 -2.52 18.16 1.57
N LEU A 164 -2.39 17.26 2.53
CA LEU A 164 -1.40 17.35 3.59
C LEU A 164 -0.16 16.57 3.20
N VAL A 165 1.00 17.17 3.36
CA VAL A 165 2.30 16.49 3.26
C VAL A 165 2.67 15.98 4.64
N LEU A 166 2.93 14.69 4.73
CA LEU A 166 3.40 14.04 5.94
C LEU A 166 4.84 13.55 5.74
N GLU A 167 5.64 13.68 6.79
CA GLU A 167 7.03 13.25 6.79
C GLU A 167 7.34 12.37 7.99
N LYS A 168 8.25 11.40 7.79
CA LYS A 168 8.84 10.60 8.85
C LYS A 168 10.36 10.53 8.66
N ASN A 169 11.10 10.71 9.75
CA ASN A 169 12.54 10.44 9.79
C ASN A 169 12.76 8.93 9.80
N LEU A 170 13.67 8.43 8.94
CA LEU A 170 14.04 7.02 8.82
C LEU A 170 15.40 6.70 9.48
N ALA A 171 16.12 7.74 9.90
CA ALA A 171 17.41 7.58 10.57
C ALA A 171 17.26 7.07 11.99
#